data_44144646e3f2f06066290af34f6a24e7
#
_entry.id   44144646e3f2f06066290af34f6a24e7
#
_cell.length_a   1.000
_cell.length_b   1.000
_cell.length_c   1.000
_cell.angle_alpha   90.00
_cell.angle_beta   90.00
_cell.angle_gamma   90.00
#
_symmetry.space_group_name_H-M   'P 1'
#
loop_
_entity.id
_entity.type
_entity.pdbx_description
1 polymer ?
#
loop_
_entity_poly.entity_id
_entity_poly.type
_entity_poly.pdbx_seq_one_letter_code
_entity_poly.pdbx_strand_id
1 'polypeptide(L)'
;MSLRSFSPLLCLALAACWDGSESSPSEQPSASPTSAPTPTPSATASAAPTGANEVKETNDLYSFTYSWPAAAGNIPALAERLENQLEKSKRELIDSANKGKEEAESNGFPYNTYYFSEQWKVVASLSGWLSLSGDFSTYTGGAHGNYGRETIVWDKKVGRGFPAIEMFTSPKALGDALGEKLCTALDAERAKRRKGQPRGKGLAEFDKCVGVDEATVLVGSTNGKTFNRVGVWFGPYVAGPYVEGAYELTFGVDKAILETVKPAYKAAFSRVR
;
A
#
# COMPACT_ATOMS: atom_id res chain seq x y z
N MET A 1 -30.66 48.19 -2.08
CA MET A 1 -29.93 49.37 -2.55
C MET A 1 -28.48 49.09 -2.29
N SER A 2 -27.58 48.86 -3.24
CA SER A 2 -27.31 49.41 -4.53
C SER A 2 -26.64 48.36 -5.40
N LEU A 3 -27.12 48.22 -6.63
CA LEU A 3 -26.45 47.53 -7.77
C LEU A 3 -25.20 48.32 -8.21
N ARG A 4 -24.18 47.61 -8.68
CA ARG A 4 -23.29 48.01 -9.78
C ARG A 4 -22.63 46.72 -10.30
N SER A 5 -22.92 46.13 -11.34
CA SER A 5 -22.95 46.29 -12.79
C SER A 5 -21.61 46.70 -13.44
N PHE A 6 -21.34 45.98 -14.55
CA PHE A 6 -20.42 46.22 -15.68
C PHE A 6 -19.04 45.60 -15.58
N SER A 7 -18.47 45.00 -16.56
CA SER A 7 -18.80 44.54 -17.92
C SER A 7 -17.51 44.01 -18.55
N PRO A 8 -17.54 43.30 -19.69
CA PRO A 8 -16.50 42.42 -20.17
C PRO A 8 -15.58 43.11 -21.22
N LEU A 9 -14.43 42.57 -21.44
CA LEU A 9 -13.56 42.78 -22.62
C LEU A 9 -12.51 41.67 -22.59
N LEU A 10 -12.00 41.11 -23.60
CA LEU A 10 -12.06 41.13 -25.05
C LEU A 10 -11.08 40.04 -25.52
N CYS A 11 -11.45 39.32 -26.53
CA CYS A 11 -10.65 38.34 -27.29
C CYS A 11 -9.31 38.91 -27.76
N LEU A 12 -8.28 38.05 -27.78
CA LEU A 12 -7.27 38.10 -28.85
C LEU A 12 -6.88 36.68 -29.25
N ALA A 13 -7.30 36.30 -30.45
CA ALA A 13 -6.79 35.17 -31.20
C ALA A 13 -5.44 35.56 -31.83
N LEU A 14 -4.48 34.66 -31.75
CA LEU A 14 -3.31 34.69 -32.62
C LEU A 14 -3.17 33.28 -33.24
N ALA A 15 -3.62 33.22 -34.51
CA ALA A 15 -3.28 32.18 -35.45
C ALA A 15 -1.88 32.44 -35.97
N ALA A 16 -1.04 31.45 -35.99
CA ALA A 16 0.17 31.40 -36.82
C ALA A 16 0.17 30.08 -37.57
N CYS A 17 -0.15 30.20 -38.85
CA CYS A 17 0.12 29.22 -39.89
C CYS A 17 1.63 29.09 -40.10
N TRP A 18 2.10 27.87 -40.28
CA TRP A 18 3.32 27.64 -41.02
C TRP A 18 3.08 26.50 -42.02
N ASP A 19 3.35 26.88 -43.23
CA ASP A 19 3.17 26.15 -44.46
C ASP A 19 4.43 25.37 -44.85
N GLY A 20 4.23 24.19 -45.43
CA GLY A 20 4.88 23.65 -46.59
C GLY A 20 6.36 23.25 -46.57
N SER A 21 6.64 21.99 -46.79
CA SER A 21 7.24 21.55 -48.09
C SER A 21 7.43 20.06 -48.15
N GLU A 22 6.98 19.52 -49.27
CA GLU A 22 7.18 18.15 -49.76
C GLU A 22 8.65 17.82 -50.03
N SER A 23 9.01 16.52 -49.87
CA SER A 23 9.81 15.78 -50.85
C SER A 23 9.85 14.28 -50.47
N SER A 24 9.22 13.45 -51.28
CA SER A 24 9.62 12.06 -51.57
C SER A 24 10.46 12.07 -52.89
N PRO A 25 11.14 11.00 -53.34
CA PRO A 25 11.06 9.58 -53.03
C PRO A 25 12.41 8.80 -53.05
N SER A 26 12.30 7.46 -53.01
CA SER A 26 13.20 6.37 -53.42
C SER A 26 14.21 5.96 -52.33
N GLU A 27 14.48 4.68 -52.03
CA GLU A 27 14.59 3.45 -52.82
C GLU A 27 14.52 2.24 -51.86
N GLN A 28 13.90 1.18 -52.34
CA GLN A 28 13.84 -0.10 -51.66
C GLN A 28 15.02 -0.99 -52.10
N PRO A 29 15.79 -1.59 -51.20
CA PRO A 29 16.53 -2.81 -51.53
C PRO A 29 15.80 -4.04 -50.96
N SER A 30 15.53 -4.95 -51.87
CA SER A 30 15.12 -6.33 -51.66
C SER A 30 16.03 -7.03 -50.68
N ALA A 31 15.52 -7.57 -49.59
CA ALA A 31 16.21 -8.46 -48.67
C ALA A 31 15.54 -9.83 -48.68
N SER A 32 16.35 -10.84 -48.87
CA SER A 32 16.06 -12.27 -48.88
C SER A 32 15.41 -12.77 -47.56
N PRO A 33 14.70 -13.91 -47.59
CA PRO A 33 13.99 -14.43 -46.45
C PRO A 33 14.94 -14.92 -45.35
N THR A 34 14.97 -14.23 -44.25
CA THR A 34 15.63 -14.67 -43.02
C THR A 34 14.78 -15.71 -42.34
N SER A 35 15.38 -16.83 -42.02
CA SER A 35 14.83 -17.97 -41.30
C SER A 35 14.03 -17.56 -40.06
N ALA A 36 12.87 -18.14 -39.88
CA ALA A 36 12.05 -18.00 -38.70
C ALA A 36 12.82 -18.43 -37.43
N PRO A 37 12.75 -17.70 -36.32
CA PRO A 37 13.31 -18.18 -35.06
C PRO A 37 12.52 -19.37 -34.56
N THR A 38 13.22 -20.45 -34.27
CA THR A 38 12.71 -21.62 -33.56
C THR A 38 12.04 -21.18 -32.27
N PRO A 39 10.83 -21.67 -31.93
CA PRO A 39 10.17 -21.30 -30.69
C PRO A 39 11.04 -21.74 -29.50
N THR A 40 11.51 -20.79 -28.73
CA THR A 40 12.14 -21.03 -27.42
C THR A 40 11.14 -21.76 -26.54
N PRO A 41 11.53 -22.86 -25.86
CA PRO A 41 10.63 -23.56 -24.98
C PRO A 41 10.07 -22.59 -23.93
N SER A 42 8.75 -22.49 -23.89
CA SER A 42 8.00 -21.72 -22.90
C SER A 42 8.48 -22.12 -21.51
N ALA A 43 8.95 -21.16 -20.75
CA ALA A 43 9.31 -21.39 -19.36
C ALA A 43 8.11 -22.01 -18.65
N THR A 44 8.27 -23.22 -18.16
CA THR A 44 7.29 -23.94 -17.36
C THR A 44 6.96 -23.06 -16.17
N ALA A 45 5.73 -22.57 -16.07
CA ALA A 45 5.26 -21.84 -14.92
C ALA A 45 5.50 -22.72 -13.67
N SER A 46 6.38 -22.29 -12.79
CA SER A 46 6.62 -22.99 -11.54
C SER A 46 5.28 -23.03 -10.78
N ALA A 47 4.83 -24.22 -10.45
CA ALA A 47 3.60 -24.40 -9.66
C ALA A 47 3.70 -23.55 -8.39
N ALA A 48 2.63 -22.82 -8.07
CA ALA A 48 2.58 -22.03 -6.84
C ALA A 48 2.84 -22.94 -5.63
N PRO A 49 3.59 -22.47 -4.62
CA PRO A 49 3.83 -23.26 -3.41
C PRO A 49 2.50 -23.72 -2.80
N THR A 50 2.43 -24.98 -2.36
CA THR A 50 1.24 -25.50 -1.68
C THR A 50 0.80 -24.57 -0.56
N GLY A 51 -0.50 -24.22 -0.51
CA GLY A 51 -1.06 -23.29 0.48
C GLY A 51 -1.01 -21.80 0.11
N ALA A 52 -0.23 -21.39 -0.89
CA ALA A 52 -0.35 -20.04 -1.45
C ALA A 52 -1.66 -19.92 -2.24
N ASN A 53 -2.25 -18.73 -2.22
CA ASN A 53 -3.43 -18.43 -3.03
C ASN A 53 -3.28 -17.08 -3.73
N GLU A 54 -3.82 -16.99 -4.93
CA GLU A 54 -3.97 -15.76 -5.68
C GLU A 54 -5.28 -15.82 -6.48
N VAL A 55 -6.15 -14.85 -6.23
CA VAL A 55 -7.40 -14.65 -6.97
C VAL A 55 -7.28 -13.36 -7.76
N LYS A 56 -7.54 -13.42 -9.07
CA LYS A 56 -7.59 -12.26 -9.97
C LYS A 56 -8.86 -12.31 -10.80
N GLU A 57 -9.64 -11.26 -10.76
CA GLU A 57 -10.84 -11.10 -11.57
C GLU A 57 -10.88 -9.69 -12.15
N THR A 58 -11.19 -9.57 -13.43
CA THR A 58 -11.31 -8.27 -14.10
C THR A 58 -12.43 -8.33 -15.13
N ASN A 59 -13.29 -7.32 -15.09
CA ASN A 59 -14.36 -7.08 -16.07
C ASN A 59 -14.61 -5.57 -16.20
N ASP A 60 -15.63 -5.16 -16.93
CA ASP A 60 -15.95 -3.74 -17.16
C ASP A 60 -16.46 -3.04 -15.88
N LEU A 61 -16.89 -3.77 -14.88
CA LEU A 61 -17.42 -3.23 -13.62
C LEU A 61 -16.32 -3.08 -12.57
N TYR A 62 -15.46 -4.10 -12.38
CA TYR A 62 -14.42 -4.07 -11.37
C TYR A 62 -13.16 -4.86 -11.76
N SER A 63 -12.07 -4.57 -11.03
CA SER A 63 -10.86 -5.39 -10.99
C SER A 63 -10.54 -5.76 -9.54
N PHE A 64 -10.45 -7.05 -9.27
CA PHE A 64 -10.19 -7.61 -7.93
C PHE A 64 -8.93 -8.47 -7.95
N THR A 65 -8.02 -8.22 -7.01
CA THR A 65 -6.84 -9.06 -6.78
C THR A 65 -6.68 -9.30 -5.28
N TYR A 66 -6.50 -10.56 -4.89
CA TYR A 66 -6.24 -10.91 -3.50
C TYR A 66 -5.27 -12.07 -3.43
N SER A 67 -4.24 -11.98 -2.57
CA SER A 67 -3.24 -13.04 -2.48
C SER A 67 -2.63 -13.18 -1.10
N TRP A 68 -2.22 -14.41 -0.77
CA TRP A 68 -1.45 -14.70 0.44
C TRP A 68 -0.38 -15.77 0.21
N PRO A 69 0.72 -15.74 1.02
CA PRO A 69 1.83 -16.67 0.87
C PRO A 69 1.49 -18.05 1.44
N ALA A 70 2.21 -19.07 0.99
CA ALA A 70 2.08 -20.46 1.48
C ALA A 70 2.23 -20.57 3.01
N ALA A 71 3.07 -19.74 3.62
CA ALA A 71 3.24 -19.71 5.07
C ALA A 71 1.94 -19.40 5.83
N ALA A 72 1.05 -18.62 5.24
CA ALA A 72 -0.28 -18.35 5.78
C ALA A 72 -1.28 -19.46 5.41
N GLY A 73 -1.34 -19.84 4.12
CA GLY A 73 -2.28 -20.82 3.62
C GLY A 73 -2.05 -22.24 4.16
N ASN A 74 -0.84 -22.57 4.62
CA ASN A 74 -0.56 -23.85 5.28
C ASN A 74 -1.04 -23.91 6.76
N ILE A 75 -1.63 -22.84 7.27
CA ILE A 75 -2.28 -22.81 8.60
C ILE A 75 -3.80 -22.73 8.36
N PRO A 76 -4.55 -23.86 8.53
CA PRO A 76 -5.96 -23.92 8.09
C PRO A 76 -6.84 -22.81 8.64
N ALA A 77 -6.78 -22.49 9.92
CA ALA A 77 -7.59 -21.45 10.53
C ALA A 77 -7.19 -20.03 10.08
N LEU A 78 -5.93 -19.80 9.66
CA LEU A 78 -5.50 -18.54 9.09
C LEU A 78 -5.92 -18.45 7.62
N ALA A 79 -5.82 -19.53 6.87
CA ALA A 79 -6.31 -19.61 5.49
C ALA A 79 -7.80 -19.30 5.43
N GLU A 80 -8.62 -19.95 6.27
CA GLU A 80 -10.06 -19.67 6.40
C GLU A 80 -10.35 -18.20 6.72
N ARG A 81 -9.60 -17.61 7.64
CA ARG A 81 -9.72 -16.18 7.95
C ARG A 81 -9.45 -15.30 6.73
N LEU A 82 -8.37 -15.58 5.98
CA LEU A 82 -8.00 -14.82 4.79
C LEU A 82 -9.01 -15.01 3.65
N GLU A 83 -9.56 -16.20 3.52
CA GLU A 83 -10.62 -16.51 2.56
C GLU A 83 -11.92 -15.75 2.87
N ASN A 84 -12.33 -15.73 4.13
CA ASN A 84 -13.47 -14.94 4.58
C ASN A 84 -13.27 -13.44 4.36
N GLN A 85 -12.05 -12.93 4.55
CA GLN A 85 -11.69 -11.53 4.28
C GLN A 85 -11.73 -11.22 2.77
N LEU A 86 -11.18 -12.12 1.93
CA LEU A 86 -11.26 -12.04 0.48
C LEU A 86 -12.71 -11.92 0.00
N GLU A 87 -13.56 -12.85 0.42
CA GLU A 87 -14.97 -12.89 0.03
C GLU A 87 -15.74 -11.63 0.49
N LYS A 88 -15.43 -11.13 1.67
CA LYS A 88 -16.01 -9.88 2.17
C LYS A 88 -15.57 -8.70 1.29
N SER A 89 -14.28 -8.52 1.08
CA SER A 89 -13.73 -7.40 0.29
C SER A 89 -14.24 -7.43 -1.15
N LYS A 90 -14.38 -8.63 -1.73
CA LYS A 90 -14.93 -8.79 -3.09
C LYS A 90 -16.41 -8.38 -3.16
N ARG A 91 -17.24 -8.81 -2.20
CA ARG A 91 -18.65 -8.36 -2.14
C ARG A 91 -18.76 -6.85 -2.00
N GLU A 92 -18.00 -6.25 -1.09
CA GLU A 92 -18.00 -4.80 -0.86
C GLU A 92 -17.57 -4.02 -2.12
N LEU A 93 -16.59 -4.53 -2.87
CA LEU A 93 -16.18 -3.94 -4.15
C LEU A 93 -17.32 -4.02 -5.18
N ILE A 94 -17.96 -5.18 -5.35
CA ILE A 94 -19.04 -5.38 -6.30
C ILE A 94 -20.23 -4.48 -5.99
N ASP A 95 -20.63 -4.39 -4.72
CA ASP A 95 -21.73 -3.53 -4.28
C ASP A 95 -21.42 -2.05 -4.53
N SER A 96 -20.19 -1.62 -4.24
CA SER A 96 -19.74 -0.25 -4.49
C SER A 96 -19.67 0.07 -5.98
N ALA A 97 -19.18 -0.86 -6.78
CA ALA A 97 -19.06 -0.70 -8.23
C ALA A 97 -20.43 -0.61 -8.92
N ASN A 98 -21.41 -1.43 -8.52
CA ASN A 98 -22.77 -1.34 -9.03
C ASN A 98 -23.39 0.03 -8.72
N LYS A 99 -23.30 0.50 -7.48
CA LYS A 99 -23.81 1.82 -7.08
C LYS A 99 -23.12 2.96 -7.85
N GLY A 100 -21.79 2.89 -7.98
CA GLY A 100 -21.04 3.90 -8.72
C GLY A 100 -21.37 3.92 -10.20
N LYS A 101 -21.67 2.78 -10.80
CA LYS A 101 -22.12 2.69 -12.21
C LYS A 101 -23.51 3.27 -12.40
N GLU A 102 -24.47 2.94 -11.53
CA GLU A 102 -25.82 3.53 -11.54
C GLU A 102 -25.76 5.06 -11.39
N GLU A 103 -24.92 5.57 -10.49
CA GLU A 103 -24.73 6.99 -10.28
C GLU A 103 -24.13 7.67 -11.52
N ALA A 104 -23.13 7.06 -12.14
CA ALA A 104 -22.53 7.57 -13.37
C ALA A 104 -23.54 7.65 -14.51
N GLU A 105 -24.32 6.60 -14.73
CA GLU A 105 -25.35 6.54 -15.76
C GLU A 105 -26.45 7.57 -15.52
N SER A 106 -26.92 7.72 -14.27
CA SER A 106 -27.98 8.66 -13.89
C SER A 106 -27.56 10.12 -14.08
N ASN A 107 -26.27 10.43 -13.92
CA ASN A 107 -25.72 11.77 -14.04
C ASN A 107 -25.07 12.05 -15.40
N GLY A 108 -25.02 11.08 -16.30
CA GLY A 108 -24.53 11.25 -17.68
C GLY A 108 -23.01 11.42 -17.79
N PHE A 109 -22.23 10.85 -16.85
CA PHE A 109 -20.78 10.82 -16.94
C PHE A 109 -20.25 9.38 -17.10
N PRO A 110 -19.03 9.18 -17.64
CA PRO A 110 -18.48 7.86 -17.84
C PRO A 110 -18.16 7.18 -16.49
N TYR A 111 -18.50 5.89 -16.38
CA TYR A 111 -18.08 5.05 -15.28
C TYR A 111 -16.60 4.67 -15.43
N ASN A 112 -15.83 4.83 -14.35
CA ASN A 112 -14.46 4.32 -14.27
C ASN A 112 -14.46 3.03 -13.46
N THR A 113 -13.87 1.97 -14.00
CA THR A 113 -13.79 0.65 -13.37
C THR A 113 -13.20 0.74 -11.95
N TYR A 114 -13.94 0.26 -10.96
CA TYR A 114 -13.49 0.22 -9.58
C TYR A 114 -12.49 -0.91 -9.37
N TYR A 115 -11.57 -0.75 -8.43
CA TYR A 115 -10.66 -1.83 -8.11
C TYR A 115 -10.41 -1.99 -6.61
N PHE A 116 -10.06 -3.22 -6.25
CA PHE A 116 -9.49 -3.61 -4.97
C PHE A 116 -8.34 -4.58 -5.20
N SER A 117 -7.22 -4.36 -4.53
CA SER A 117 -6.08 -5.27 -4.53
C SER A 117 -5.56 -5.41 -3.11
N GLU A 118 -5.33 -6.64 -2.64
CA GLU A 118 -4.65 -6.89 -1.36
C GLU A 118 -3.63 -8.01 -1.52
N GLN A 119 -2.42 -7.77 -1.01
CA GLN A 119 -1.33 -8.72 -1.01
C GLN A 119 -0.78 -8.93 0.40
N TRP A 120 -0.98 -10.12 0.94
CA TRP A 120 -0.37 -10.53 2.20
C TRP A 120 1.06 -11.02 2.00
N LYS A 121 1.97 -10.58 2.88
CA LYS A 121 3.40 -10.91 2.85
C LYS A 121 3.87 -11.33 4.23
N VAL A 122 4.87 -12.22 4.27
CA VAL A 122 5.53 -12.61 5.52
C VAL A 122 6.49 -11.51 5.95
N VAL A 123 6.27 -10.95 7.14
CA VAL A 123 7.19 -10.03 7.82
C VAL A 123 8.19 -10.81 8.67
N ALA A 124 7.72 -11.83 9.40
CA ALA A 124 8.55 -12.75 10.15
C ALA A 124 7.86 -14.10 10.33
N SER A 125 8.61 -15.19 10.22
CA SER A 125 8.15 -16.55 10.54
C SER A 125 9.06 -17.14 11.62
N LEU A 126 8.49 -17.32 12.82
CA LEU A 126 9.14 -17.87 13.99
C LEU A 126 8.51 -19.22 14.35
N SER A 127 9.11 -20.01 15.22
CA SER A 127 8.57 -21.31 15.63
C SER A 127 7.14 -21.22 16.18
N GLY A 128 6.87 -20.23 17.03
CA GLY A 128 5.54 -20.02 17.65
C GLY A 128 4.69 -18.94 17.00
N TRP A 129 5.22 -18.18 16.02
CA TRP A 129 4.57 -16.97 15.52
C TRP A 129 4.72 -16.82 14.01
N LEU A 130 3.72 -16.24 13.38
CA LEU A 130 3.79 -15.75 12.00
C LEU A 130 3.31 -14.30 11.97
N SER A 131 4.18 -13.38 11.57
CA SER A 131 3.83 -11.98 11.37
C SER A 131 3.64 -11.71 9.89
N LEU A 132 2.50 -11.14 9.53
CA LEU A 132 2.12 -10.80 8.17
C LEU A 132 1.82 -9.31 8.05
N SER A 133 2.05 -8.75 6.86
CA SER A 133 1.50 -7.47 6.40
C SER A 133 0.61 -7.70 5.19
N GLY A 134 -0.59 -7.11 5.17
CA GLY A 134 -1.49 -7.04 4.02
C GLY A 134 -1.45 -5.63 3.45
N ASP A 135 -0.85 -5.47 2.28
CA ASP A 135 -0.84 -4.20 1.56
C ASP A 135 -2.08 -4.16 0.65
N PHE A 136 -2.98 -3.23 0.89
CA PHE A 136 -4.16 -3.07 0.05
C PHE A 136 -4.16 -1.74 -0.71
N SER A 137 -4.83 -1.73 -1.86
CA SER A 137 -5.14 -0.53 -2.63
C SER A 137 -6.56 -0.63 -3.20
N THR A 138 -7.23 0.52 -3.31
CA THR A 138 -8.61 0.58 -3.76
C THR A 138 -8.87 1.85 -4.57
N TYR A 139 -9.82 1.75 -5.49
CA TYR A 139 -10.40 2.89 -6.19
C TYR A 139 -11.91 2.68 -6.30
N THR A 140 -12.66 3.62 -5.82
CA THR A 140 -14.12 3.62 -5.82
C THR A 140 -14.68 4.94 -6.36
N GLY A 141 -14.00 5.48 -7.38
CA GLY A 141 -14.31 6.78 -7.95
C GLY A 141 -13.45 7.91 -7.39
N GLY A 142 -13.61 9.10 -7.97
CA GLY A 142 -12.86 10.30 -7.58
C GLY A 142 -11.53 10.48 -8.33
N ALA A 143 -10.69 11.37 -7.80
CA ALA A 143 -9.48 11.81 -8.50
C ALA A 143 -8.33 10.79 -8.48
N HIS A 144 -8.26 9.94 -7.46
CA HIS A 144 -7.21 8.92 -7.31
C HIS A 144 -7.68 7.79 -6.38
N GLY A 145 -7.00 6.65 -6.47
CA GLY A 145 -7.18 5.56 -5.52
C GLY A 145 -6.60 5.87 -4.12
N ASN A 146 -6.86 4.97 -3.20
CA ASN A 146 -6.26 4.99 -1.87
C ASN A 146 -5.56 3.66 -1.60
N TYR A 147 -4.67 3.62 -0.60
CA TYR A 147 -3.99 2.40 -0.20
C TYR A 147 -3.68 2.42 1.29
N GLY A 148 -3.51 1.24 1.84
CA GLY A 148 -3.24 1.06 3.26
C GLY A 148 -2.49 -0.23 3.54
N ARG A 149 -2.25 -0.47 4.81
CA ARG A 149 -1.60 -1.68 5.30
C ARG A 149 -2.30 -2.20 6.54
N GLU A 150 -2.56 -3.49 6.55
CA GLU A 150 -3.02 -4.24 7.72
C GLU A 150 -1.92 -5.16 8.24
N THR A 151 -2.07 -5.66 9.46
CA THR A 151 -1.15 -6.63 10.03
C THR A 151 -1.88 -7.75 10.74
N ILE A 152 -1.34 -8.96 10.63
CA ILE A 152 -1.75 -10.11 11.43
C ILE A 152 -0.50 -10.70 12.09
N VAL A 153 -0.50 -10.76 13.41
CA VAL A 153 0.41 -11.62 14.16
C VAL A 153 -0.38 -12.84 14.57
N TRP A 154 -0.01 -14.00 14.02
CA TRP A 154 -0.65 -15.27 14.29
C TRP A 154 0.11 -16.04 15.38
N ASP A 155 -0.57 -16.31 16.48
CA ASP A 155 -0.07 -17.24 17.52
C ASP A 155 -0.36 -18.68 17.06
N LYS A 156 0.70 -19.40 16.68
CA LYS A 156 0.58 -20.77 16.17
C LYS A 156 0.15 -21.78 17.25
N LYS A 157 0.40 -21.45 18.54
CA LYS A 157 0.05 -22.31 19.67
C LYS A 157 -1.44 -22.20 20.03
N VAL A 158 -1.96 -20.96 19.99
CA VAL A 158 -3.36 -20.68 20.35
C VAL A 158 -4.28 -20.76 19.14
N GLY A 159 -3.73 -20.64 17.92
CA GLY A 159 -4.53 -20.61 16.69
C GLY A 159 -5.32 -19.31 16.52
N ARG A 160 -4.75 -18.17 16.95
CA ARG A 160 -5.41 -16.85 16.88
C ARG A 160 -4.51 -15.78 16.28
N GLY A 161 -5.10 -14.91 15.45
CA GLY A 161 -4.44 -13.74 14.87
C GLY A 161 -5.02 -12.43 15.36
N PHE A 162 -4.16 -11.44 15.54
CA PHE A 162 -4.49 -10.07 15.98
C PHE A 162 -3.50 -9.05 15.39
N PRO A 163 -3.83 -7.74 15.35
CA PRO A 163 -2.91 -6.69 14.93
C PRO A 163 -1.65 -6.62 15.80
N ALA A 164 -0.49 -6.35 15.21
CA ALA A 164 0.78 -6.35 15.93
C ALA A 164 0.81 -5.37 17.13
N ILE A 165 0.08 -4.26 17.05
CA ILE A 165 -0.02 -3.28 18.14
C ILE A 165 -0.63 -3.89 19.42
N GLU A 166 -1.44 -4.94 19.33
CA GLU A 166 -2.00 -5.62 20.49
C GLU A 166 -0.98 -6.38 21.33
N MET A 167 0.24 -6.60 20.83
CA MET A 167 1.33 -7.16 21.63
C MET A 167 1.89 -6.17 22.66
N PHE A 168 1.64 -4.89 22.49
CA PHE A 168 2.10 -3.81 23.35
C PHE A 168 1.00 -3.38 24.34
N THR A 169 1.38 -2.77 25.44
CA THR A 169 0.44 -2.31 26.47
C THR A 169 -0.52 -1.24 25.93
N SER A 170 -0.04 -0.34 25.10
CA SER A 170 -0.85 0.61 24.32
C SER A 170 -0.03 1.23 23.18
N PRO A 171 -0.66 1.82 22.15
CA PRO A 171 0.02 2.64 21.15
C PRO A 171 0.83 3.77 21.79
N LYS A 172 0.26 4.44 22.78
CA LYS A 172 0.95 5.50 23.53
C LYS A 172 2.22 5.00 24.22
N ALA A 173 2.18 3.86 24.88
CA ALA A 173 3.35 3.31 25.55
C ALA A 173 4.48 2.99 24.58
N LEU A 174 4.15 2.42 23.42
CA LEU A 174 5.12 2.18 22.36
C LEU A 174 5.66 3.51 21.78
N GLY A 175 4.80 4.50 21.58
CA GLY A 175 5.17 5.84 21.14
C GLY A 175 6.14 6.52 22.12
N ASP A 176 5.85 6.48 23.42
CA ASP A 176 6.72 7.01 24.48
C ASP A 176 8.09 6.30 24.50
N ALA A 177 8.12 4.98 24.28
CA ALA A 177 9.36 4.20 24.24
C ALA A 177 10.21 4.48 23.00
N LEU A 178 9.58 4.78 21.87
CA LEU A 178 10.26 5.26 20.66
C LEU A 178 10.77 6.70 20.84
N GLY A 179 9.97 7.54 21.50
CA GLY A 179 10.32 8.90 21.86
C GLY A 179 10.82 9.73 20.67
N GLU A 180 11.87 10.51 20.88
CA GLU A 180 12.46 11.35 19.83
C GLU A 180 13.01 10.58 18.62
N LYS A 181 13.32 9.29 18.76
CA LYS A 181 13.79 8.45 17.64
C LYS A 181 12.75 8.36 16.54
N LEU A 182 11.45 8.28 16.90
CA LEU A 182 10.35 8.24 15.93
C LEU A 182 10.30 9.55 15.12
N CYS A 183 10.29 10.69 15.81
CA CYS A 183 10.21 12.00 15.18
C CYS A 183 11.42 12.27 14.30
N THR A 184 12.62 11.97 14.79
CA THR A 184 13.88 12.16 14.06
C THR A 184 13.92 11.30 12.79
N ALA A 185 13.49 10.03 12.88
CA ALA A 185 13.45 9.16 11.72
C ALA A 185 12.41 9.61 10.69
N LEU A 186 11.23 10.04 11.16
CA LEU A 186 10.18 10.56 10.29
C LEU A 186 10.64 11.85 9.57
N ASP A 187 11.27 12.74 10.28
CA ASP A 187 11.79 13.98 9.69
C ASP A 187 12.92 13.73 8.69
N ALA A 188 13.77 12.74 8.95
CA ALA A 188 14.81 12.33 8.00
C ALA A 188 14.21 11.80 6.70
N GLU A 189 13.14 10.98 6.77
CA GLU A 189 12.44 10.49 5.60
C GLU A 189 11.70 11.62 4.84
N ARG A 190 11.06 12.55 5.56
CA ARG A 190 10.46 13.76 4.96
C ARG A 190 11.50 14.60 4.22
N ALA A 191 12.64 14.84 4.83
CA ALA A 191 13.73 15.62 4.21
C ALA A 191 14.22 15.00 2.89
N LYS A 192 14.34 13.67 2.84
CA LYS A 192 14.70 12.95 1.60
C LYS A 192 13.66 13.17 0.50
N ARG A 193 12.36 13.00 0.81
CA ARG A 193 11.27 13.12 -0.16
C ARG A 193 11.06 14.55 -0.62
N ARG A 194 11.21 15.51 0.28
CA ARG A 194 11.08 16.96 0.02
C ARG A 194 12.35 17.59 -0.54
N LYS A 195 13.36 16.79 -0.89
CA LYS A 195 14.64 17.27 -1.47
C LYS A 195 15.29 18.40 -0.68
N GLY A 196 15.27 18.31 0.64
CA GLY A 196 15.86 19.29 1.53
C GLY A 196 15.09 20.61 1.69
N GLN A 197 13.85 20.69 1.22
CA GLN A 197 13.01 21.87 1.51
C GLN A 197 12.81 22.01 3.03
N PRO A 198 13.00 23.22 3.60
CA PRO A 198 12.87 23.43 5.03
C PRO A 198 11.43 23.19 5.51
N ARG A 199 11.31 22.74 6.77
CA ARG A 199 10.03 22.70 7.48
C ARG A 199 9.31 24.06 7.39
N GLY A 200 7.97 24.02 7.34
CA GLY A 200 7.16 25.24 7.36
C GLY A 200 6.90 25.89 6.00
N LYS A 201 7.39 25.31 4.91
CA LYS A 201 7.01 25.74 3.55
C LYS A 201 5.84 24.96 2.94
N GLY A 202 5.34 23.94 3.64
CA GLY A 202 4.17 23.13 3.28
C GLY A 202 2.99 23.34 4.23
N LEU A 203 2.10 22.35 4.30
CA LEU A 203 1.03 22.33 5.28
C LEU A 203 1.60 22.00 6.66
N ALA A 204 1.48 22.93 7.61
CA ALA A 204 2.09 22.84 8.95
C ALA A 204 1.68 21.57 9.73
N GLU A 205 0.51 21.01 9.43
CA GLU A 205 0.04 19.75 9.98
C GLU A 205 0.95 18.56 9.64
N PHE A 206 1.54 18.55 8.45
CA PHE A 206 2.47 17.51 8.00
C PHE A 206 3.93 17.72 8.46
N ASP A 207 4.18 18.74 9.26
CA ASP A 207 5.49 18.96 9.89
C ASP A 207 5.53 18.50 11.36
N LYS A 208 4.37 18.11 11.91
CA LYS A 208 4.28 17.58 13.26
C LYS A 208 4.83 16.17 13.36
N CYS A 209 5.32 15.80 14.53
CA CYS A 209 5.61 14.41 14.83
C CYS A 209 4.28 13.65 15.01
N VAL A 210 4.09 12.60 14.23
CA VAL A 210 2.88 11.77 14.26
C VAL A 210 3.07 10.61 15.23
N GLY A 211 2.06 10.33 16.03
CA GLY A 211 2.09 9.27 17.04
C GLY A 211 1.90 7.87 16.46
N VAL A 212 2.21 6.85 17.26
CA VAL A 212 2.02 5.44 16.91
C VAL A 212 0.54 5.06 16.82
N ASP A 213 -0.33 5.83 17.45
CA ASP A 213 -1.79 5.66 17.40
C ASP A 213 -2.38 5.92 16.00
N GLU A 214 -1.67 6.67 15.16
CA GLU A 214 -2.02 6.89 13.75
C GLU A 214 -1.28 5.93 12.79
N ALA A 215 -0.51 4.98 13.30
CA ALA A 215 0.32 4.08 12.51
C ALA A 215 -0.18 2.64 12.49
N THR A 216 0.13 1.93 11.40
CA THR A 216 0.13 0.47 11.40
C THR A 216 1.46 -0.03 11.93
N VAL A 217 1.42 -0.82 13.01
CA VAL A 217 2.60 -1.39 13.65
C VAL A 217 2.88 -2.79 13.11
N LEU A 218 4.15 -3.08 12.85
CA LEU A 218 4.64 -4.39 12.43
C LEU A 218 5.66 -4.93 13.45
N VAL A 219 5.75 -6.23 13.57
CA VAL A 219 6.82 -6.90 14.34
C VAL A 219 7.60 -7.82 13.42
N GLY A 220 8.91 -7.62 13.40
CA GLY A 220 9.83 -8.31 12.50
C GLY A 220 10.96 -9.01 13.26
N SER A 221 11.73 -9.81 12.53
CA SER A 221 12.86 -10.57 13.09
C SER A 221 14.05 -10.54 12.15
N THR A 222 15.24 -10.28 12.70
CA THR A 222 16.51 -10.46 11.99
C THR A 222 17.28 -11.70 12.46
N ASN A 223 16.82 -12.35 13.53
CA ASN A 223 17.49 -13.52 14.10
C ASN A 223 16.72 -14.85 13.89
N GLY A 224 15.50 -14.79 13.31
CA GLY A 224 14.65 -15.95 13.04
C GLY A 224 14.12 -16.67 14.30
N LYS A 225 14.36 -16.12 15.49
CA LYS A 225 14.01 -16.75 16.78
C LYS A 225 12.99 -15.94 17.57
N THR A 226 13.13 -14.62 17.57
CA THR A 226 12.30 -13.70 18.35
C THR A 226 12.02 -12.45 17.51
N PHE A 227 10.97 -11.72 17.84
CA PHE A 227 10.76 -10.38 17.33
C PHE A 227 11.80 -9.43 17.94
N ASN A 228 12.62 -8.83 17.10
CA ASN A 228 13.65 -7.87 17.50
C ASN A 228 13.62 -6.60 16.65
N ARG A 229 12.57 -6.41 15.83
CA ARG A 229 12.29 -5.21 15.06
C ARG A 229 10.84 -4.80 15.26
N VAL A 230 10.60 -3.49 15.30
CA VAL A 230 9.28 -2.86 15.24
C VAL A 230 9.25 -1.98 14.03
N GLY A 231 8.31 -2.23 13.13
CA GLY A 231 7.97 -1.35 12.01
C GLY A 231 6.84 -0.40 12.41
N VAL A 232 6.92 0.84 11.95
CA VAL A 232 5.88 1.87 12.09
C VAL A 232 5.58 2.38 10.70
N TRP A 233 4.37 2.16 10.23
CA TRP A 233 3.94 2.55 8.89
C TRP A 233 2.82 3.59 9.00
N PHE A 234 3.07 4.78 8.46
CA PHE A 234 2.09 5.85 8.35
C PHE A 234 1.53 5.86 6.93
N GLY A 235 0.22 5.75 6.81
CA GLY A 235 -0.49 5.78 5.54
C GLY A 235 -0.42 7.12 4.82
N PRO A 236 -1.00 7.18 3.61
CA PRO A 236 -1.18 8.44 2.89
C PRO A 236 -1.94 9.45 3.76
N TYR A 237 -1.58 10.72 3.65
CA TYR A 237 -2.14 11.84 4.43
C TYR A 237 -1.90 11.83 5.94
N VAL A 238 -1.23 10.80 6.51
CA VAL A 238 -0.95 10.74 7.94
C VAL A 238 0.28 11.58 8.29
N ALA A 239 1.40 11.31 7.65
CA ALA A 239 2.67 11.98 7.96
C ALA A 239 3.14 12.94 6.86
N GLY A 240 2.39 13.06 5.77
CA GLY A 240 2.68 13.92 4.62
C GLY A 240 1.52 13.92 3.63
N PRO A 241 1.49 14.84 2.66
CA PRO A 241 0.48 14.85 1.60
C PRO A 241 0.57 13.57 0.75
N TYR A 242 -0.52 13.23 0.06
CA TYR A 242 -0.64 12.01 -0.74
C TYR A 242 0.54 11.79 -1.71
N VAL A 243 1.03 12.86 -2.32
CA VAL A 243 2.14 12.82 -3.28
C VAL A 243 3.46 12.33 -2.65
N GLU A 244 3.63 12.48 -1.34
CA GLU A 244 4.80 11.95 -0.61
C GLU A 244 4.67 10.45 -0.33
N GLY A 245 3.48 9.89 -0.45
CA GLY A 245 3.20 8.48 -0.18
C GLY A 245 3.23 8.12 1.30
N ALA A 246 3.20 6.82 1.60
CA ALA A 246 3.29 6.32 2.97
C ALA A 246 4.73 6.36 3.50
N TYR A 247 4.88 6.49 4.82
CA TYR A 247 6.19 6.47 5.50
C TYR A 247 6.36 5.17 6.27
N GLU A 248 7.46 4.48 6.04
CA GLU A 248 7.79 3.23 6.74
C GLU A 248 9.12 3.39 7.48
N LEU A 249 9.06 3.21 8.80
CA LEU A 249 10.19 3.34 9.71
C LEU A 249 10.40 2.02 10.44
N THR A 250 11.66 1.64 10.66
CA THR A 250 11.98 0.39 11.36
C THR A 250 12.95 0.66 12.51
N PHE A 251 12.60 0.16 13.68
CA PHE A 251 13.37 0.31 14.92
C PHE A 251 13.81 -1.05 15.47
N GLY A 252 15.03 -1.10 15.99
CA GLY A 252 15.47 -2.24 16.79
C GLY A 252 14.77 -2.25 18.14
N VAL A 253 14.33 -3.42 18.60
CA VAL A 253 13.81 -3.56 19.96
C VAL A 253 14.94 -3.33 20.96
N ASP A 254 14.84 -2.27 21.74
CA ASP A 254 15.72 -1.95 22.87
C ASP A 254 15.02 -2.24 24.21
N LYS A 255 15.63 -1.79 25.32
CA LYS A 255 15.05 -1.99 26.66
C LYS A 255 13.71 -1.28 26.82
N ALA A 256 13.60 -0.04 26.35
CA ALA A 256 12.40 0.76 26.50
C ALA A 256 11.22 0.13 25.74
N ILE A 257 11.43 -0.26 24.47
CA ILE A 257 10.40 -0.96 23.67
C ILE A 257 10.01 -2.29 24.33
N LEU A 258 10.99 -3.08 24.81
CA LEU A 258 10.71 -4.37 25.44
C LEU A 258 9.86 -4.23 26.71
N GLU A 259 10.01 -3.14 27.46
CA GLU A 259 9.19 -2.86 28.64
C GLU A 259 7.72 -2.59 28.31
N THR A 260 7.41 -2.11 27.10
CA THR A 260 6.03 -1.89 26.65
C THR A 260 5.32 -3.15 26.15
N VAL A 261 6.05 -4.25 25.92
CA VAL A 261 5.46 -5.52 25.51
C VAL A 261 4.66 -6.12 26.67
N LYS A 262 3.40 -6.52 26.38
CA LYS A 262 2.55 -7.19 27.38
C LYS A 262 3.23 -8.45 27.94
N PRO A 263 3.06 -8.77 29.21
CA PRO A 263 3.69 -9.94 29.84
C PRO A 263 3.49 -11.25 29.07
N ALA A 264 2.29 -11.47 28.52
CA ALA A 264 1.94 -12.66 27.75
C ALA A 264 2.82 -12.87 26.50
N TYR A 265 3.39 -11.80 25.94
CA TYR A 265 4.16 -11.84 24.68
C TYR A 265 5.66 -11.59 24.89
N LYS A 266 6.12 -11.29 26.11
CA LYS A 266 7.53 -10.95 26.37
C LYS A 266 8.51 -12.01 25.90
N ALA A 267 8.16 -13.30 26.05
CA ALA A 267 8.99 -14.40 25.61
C ALA A 267 9.20 -14.47 24.07
N ALA A 268 8.29 -13.84 23.31
CA ALA A 268 8.40 -13.75 21.85
C ALA A 268 9.38 -12.66 21.38
N PHE A 269 9.84 -11.76 22.27
CA PHE A 269 10.70 -10.63 21.93
C PHE A 269 12.11 -10.77 22.47
N SER A 270 13.07 -10.14 21.82
CA SER A 270 14.43 -9.92 22.34
C SER A 270 14.96 -8.56 21.86
N ARG A 271 15.92 -8.03 22.61
CA ARG A 271 16.65 -6.85 22.16
C ARG A 271 17.53 -7.17 20.95
N VAL A 272 17.73 -6.16 20.11
CA VAL A 272 18.78 -6.21 19.10
C VAL A 272 20.13 -6.27 19.79
N ARG A 273 20.99 -7.16 19.36
CA ARG A 273 22.39 -7.21 19.76
C ARG A 273 23.22 -6.32 18.87
#